data_fb0706e9a5a802c34b12daf5a015b8e1
#
_entry.id   fb0706e9a5a802c34b12daf5a015b8e1
#
_cell.length_a   1.000
_cell.length_b   1.000
_cell.length_c   1.000
_cell.angle_alpha   90.00
_cell.angle_beta   90.00
_cell.angle_gamma   90.00
#
_symmetry.space_group_name_H-M   'P 1'
#
loop_
_entity.id
_entity.type
_entity.pdbx_description
1 polymer ?
#
loop_
_entity_poly.entity_id
_entity_poly.type
_entity_poly.pdbx_seq_one_letter_code
_entity_poly.pdbx_strand_id
1 'polypeptide(L)'
;MCRLTGIALALAFGSSSVMATDSQAQAAVQPLKDEWAEVFYRMPTKQQATQLEVFLTRARELVKRYPQAAEPLLMEALVLCSQAGVDGGLGALGKVKAAREVLNRAISLDPLAMEGSAYVMLGNLYYRLPGWPLSFGDDNLARQYLETALRHYPNELDTNYFYGDFLLEQGEFDKALIYLEKADQAPIREDARLSDLKLKQELGLALNDAREKNTRRASFFSRFLASLKNR
;
A
#
# COMPACT_ATOMS: atom_id res chain seq x y z
N MET A 1 -24.97 34.21 -51.94
CA MET A 1 -25.03 32.83 -51.39
C MET A 1 -23.60 32.32 -51.24
N CYS A 2 -23.04 32.41 -50.05
CA CYS A 2 -21.71 31.89 -49.77
C CYS A 2 -21.84 30.98 -48.53
N ARG A 3 -21.65 29.67 -48.72
CA ARG A 3 -21.70 28.67 -47.63
C ARG A 3 -20.30 28.54 -47.06
N LEU A 4 -20.14 28.96 -45.83
CA LEU A 4 -18.98 28.62 -44.97
C LEU A 4 -19.24 27.30 -44.29
N THR A 5 -18.56 26.24 -44.74
CA THR A 5 -18.46 24.96 -44.03
C THR A 5 -17.32 25.04 -43.03
N GLY A 6 -17.65 25.22 -41.75
CA GLY A 6 -16.71 25.12 -40.65
C GLY A 6 -16.32 23.67 -40.39
N ILE A 7 -15.05 23.35 -40.56
CA ILE A 7 -14.46 22.07 -40.15
C ILE A 7 -14.15 22.15 -38.66
N ALA A 8 -14.94 21.41 -37.86
CA ALA A 8 -14.61 21.14 -36.47
C ALA A 8 -13.59 20.00 -36.45
N LEU A 9 -12.31 20.33 -36.24
CA LEU A 9 -11.26 19.35 -35.97
C LEU A 9 -11.27 19.03 -34.48
N ALA A 10 -11.86 17.91 -34.11
CA ALA A 10 -11.90 17.43 -32.75
C ALA A 10 -10.51 16.92 -32.32
N LEU A 11 -9.93 17.58 -31.35
CA LEU A 11 -8.71 17.15 -30.65
C LEU A 11 -9.00 15.92 -29.81
N ALA A 12 -8.74 14.72 -30.31
CA ALA A 12 -8.81 13.43 -29.62
C ALA A 12 -7.42 12.79 -29.50
N PHE A 13 -6.41 13.55 -29.10
CA PHE A 13 -5.02 13.03 -29.01
C PHE A 13 -4.45 12.87 -27.59
N GLY A 14 -5.23 13.18 -26.53
CA GLY A 14 -4.71 13.14 -25.16
C GLY A 14 -4.78 11.77 -24.46
N SER A 15 -5.85 11.02 -24.68
CA SER A 15 -6.14 9.83 -23.85
C SER A 15 -5.30 8.59 -24.17
N SER A 16 -4.93 8.38 -25.41
CA SER A 16 -4.16 7.19 -25.82
C SER A 16 -2.71 7.20 -25.34
N SER A 17 -2.08 8.37 -25.22
CA SER A 17 -0.68 8.50 -24.79
C SER A 17 -0.52 8.25 -23.29
N VAL A 18 -1.48 8.67 -22.49
CA VAL A 18 -1.46 8.48 -21.01
C VAL A 18 -1.64 7.00 -20.69
N MET A 19 -2.64 6.33 -21.23
CA MET A 19 -2.88 4.90 -21.00
C MET A 19 -1.69 4.02 -21.44
N ALA A 20 -1.00 4.38 -22.54
CA ALA A 20 0.18 3.64 -22.98
C ALA A 20 1.36 3.82 -22.02
N THR A 21 1.51 5.01 -21.41
CA THR A 21 2.56 5.30 -20.44
C THR A 21 2.35 4.55 -19.13
N ASP A 22 1.12 4.50 -18.62
CA ASP A 22 0.76 3.80 -17.39
C ASP A 22 0.96 2.30 -17.53
N SER A 23 0.54 1.69 -18.65
CA SER A 23 0.79 0.27 -18.94
C SER A 23 2.30 -0.06 -19.01
N GLN A 24 3.12 0.85 -19.56
CA GLN A 24 4.58 0.67 -19.58
C GLN A 24 5.21 0.83 -18.20
N ALA A 25 4.72 1.78 -17.41
CA ALA A 25 5.18 1.97 -16.03
C ALA A 25 4.84 0.77 -15.16
N GLN A 26 3.62 0.25 -15.25
CA GLN A 26 3.20 -0.97 -14.54
C GLN A 26 4.07 -2.18 -14.93
N ALA A 27 4.28 -2.40 -16.23
CA ALA A 27 5.15 -3.48 -16.70
C ALA A 27 6.60 -3.33 -16.22
N ALA A 28 7.11 -2.10 -16.08
CA ALA A 28 8.45 -1.83 -15.58
C ALA A 28 8.59 -2.02 -14.07
N VAL A 29 7.50 -1.82 -13.31
CA VAL A 29 7.46 -2.01 -11.85
C VAL A 29 7.36 -3.49 -11.47
N GLN A 30 6.67 -4.32 -12.27
CA GLN A 30 6.37 -5.69 -11.91
C GLN A 30 7.60 -6.54 -11.51
N PRO A 31 8.72 -6.55 -12.26
CA PRO A 31 9.90 -7.33 -11.85
C PRO A 31 10.46 -6.89 -10.49
N LEU A 32 10.42 -5.59 -10.20
CA LEU A 32 10.89 -5.07 -8.91
C LEU A 32 9.95 -5.45 -7.76
N LYS A 33 8.62 -5.50 -8.02
CA LYS A 33 7.62 -5.97 -7.06
C LYS A 33 7.83 -7.46 -6.72
N ASP A 34 8.10 -8.28 -7.73
CA ASP A 34 8.36 -9.71 -7.56
C ASP A 34 9.64 -9.98 -6.75
N GLU A 35 10.73 -9.31 -7.10
CA GLU A 35 12.00 -9.41 -6.37
C GLU A 35 11.85 -8.89 -4.92
N TRP A 36 11.11 -7.80 -4.72
CA TRP A 36 10.82 -7.29 -3.39
C TRP A 36 10.07 -8.33 -2.54
N ALA A 37 9.06 -9.00 -3.10
CA ALA A 37 8.30 -10.02 -2.39
C ALA A 37 9.19 -11.19 -1.95
N GLU A 38 10.10 -11.66 -2.81
CA GLU A 38 11.07 -12.70 -2.47
C GLU A 38 11.98 -12.28 -1.31
N VAL A 39 12.54 -11.07 -1.37
CA VAL A 39 13.41 -10.54 -0.31
C VAL A 39 12.63 -10.32 0.99
N PHE A 40 11.48 -9.66 0.90
CA PHE A 40 10.71 -9.28 2.09
C PHE A 40 10.13 -10.48 2.84
N TYR A 41 9.61 -11.47 2.12
CA TYR A 41 8.94 -12.62 2.73
C TYR A 41 9.80 -13.85 2.98
N ARG A 42 10.94 -14.00 2.26
CA ARG A 42 11.78 -15.21 2.35
C ARG A 42 13.17 -14.97 2.90
N MET A 43 13.70 -13.75 2.78
CA MET A 43 15.03 -13.44 3.28
C MET A 43 15.00 -13.12 4.79
N PRO A 44 15.99 -13.57 5.59
CA PRO A 44 16.10 -13.18 6.98
C PRO A 44 16.20 -11.66 7.14
N THR A 45 15.46 -11.08 8.10
CA THR A 45 15.34 -9.62 8.29
C THR A 45 16.69 -8.89 8.35
N LYS A 46 17.70 -9.51 8.98
CA LYS A 46 19.06 -8.92 9.07
C LYS A 46 19.75 -8.74 7.71
N GLN A 47 19.30 -9.45 6.67
CA GLN A 47 19.88 -9.38 5.32
C GLN A 47 19.03 -8.51 4.38
N GLN A 48 17.82 -8.12 4.79
CA GLN A 48 16.91 -7.34 3.94
C GLN A 48 17.38 -5.90 3.72
N ALA A 49 18.02 -5.27 4.72
CA ALA A 49 18.33 -3.84 4.69
C ALA A 49 19.08 -3.42 3.43
N THR A 50 20.17 -4.11 3.08
CA THR A 50 20.98 -3.80 1.88
C THR A 50 20.17 -3.97 0.58
N GLN A 51 19.35 -5.02 0.48
CA GLN A 51 18.54 -5.24 -0.70
C GLN A 51 17.44 -4.18 -0.86
N LEU A 52 16.84 -3.77 0.24
CA LEU A 52 15.83 -2.71 0.24
C LEU A 52 16.42 -1.34 -0.17
N GLU A 53 17.69 -1.06 0.11
CA GLU A 53 18.36 0.14 -0.42
C GLU A 53 18.55 0.09 -1.94
N VAL A 54 18.92 -1.06 -2.47
CA VAL A 54 19.00 -1.29 -3.93
C VAL A 54 17.62 -1.10 -4.56
N PHE A 55 16.58 -1.67 -3.96
CA PHE A 55 15.21 -1.53 -4.46
C PHE A 55 14.72 -0.08 -4.41
N LEU A 56 15.03 0.66 -3.36
CA LEU A 56 14.69 2.08 -3.28
C LEU A 56 15.34 2.88 -4.40
N THR A 57 16.61 2.60 -4.71
CA THR A 57 17.32 3.24 -5.81
C THR A 57 16.63 2.94 -7.15
N ARG A 58 16.34 1.67 -7.42
CA ARG A 58 15.65 1.23 -8.64
C ARG A 58 14.23 1.82 -8.76
N ALA A 59 13.46 1.86 -7.67
CA ALA A 59 12.13 2.46 -7.65
C ALA A 59 12.21 3.97 -8.01
N ARG A 60 13.16 4.70 -7.45
CA ARG A 60 13.40 6.12 -7.77
C ARG A 60 13.85 6.35 -9.21
N GLU A 61 14.59 5.44 -9.79
CA GLU A 61 14.92 5.48 -11.22
C GLU A 61 13.68 5.30 -12.10
N LEU A 62 12.76 4.40 -11.70
CA LEU A 62 11.47 4.26 -12.37
C LEU A 62 10.61 5.52 -12.23
N VAL A 63 10.57 6.15 -11.05
CA VAL A 63 9.89 7.45 -10.85
C VAL A 63 10.45 8.53 -11.79
N LYS A 64 11.76 8.58 -11.99
CA LYS A 64 12.38 9.54 -12.93
C LYS A 64 12.06 9.21 -14.39
N ARG A 65 11.97 7.92 -14.73
CA ARG A 65 11.65 7.45 -16.09
C ARG A 65 10.18 7.66 -16.46
N TYR A 66 9.29 7.52 -15.49
CA TYR A 66 7.84 7.62 -15.65
C TYR A 66 7.25 8.67 -14.69
N PRO A 67 7.56 9.96 -14.85
CA PRO A 67 7.25 10.99 -13.85
C PRO A 67 5.76 11.31 -13.71
N GLN A 68 4.93 10.86 -14.65
CA GLN A 68 3.48 11.05 -14.66
C GLN A 68 2.70 9.77 -14.31
N ALA A 69 3.38 8.66 -14.01
CA ALA A 69 2.75 7.41 -13.60
C ALA A 69 2.77 7.24 -12.07
N ALA A 70 1.70 6.66 -11.52
CA ALA A 70 1.57 6.44 -10.08
C ALA A 70 2.28 5.16 -9.60
N GLU A 71 2.38 4.12 -10.43
CA GLU A 71 2.91 2.81 -10.06
C GLU A 71 4.35 2.84 -9.55
N PRO A 72 5.31 3.59 -10.16
CA PRO A 72 6.65 3.73 -9.60
C PRO A 72 6.67 4.39 -8.23
N LEU A 73 5.78 5.36 -7.97
CA LEU A 73 5.63 5.99 -6.67
C LEU A 73 5.09 5.02 -5.62
N LEU A 74 4.13 4.18 -5.99
CA LEU A 74 3.62 3.12 -5.12
C LEU A 74 4.72 2.13 -4.75
N MET A 75 5.57 1.77 -5.70
CA MET A 75 6.73 0.91 -5.44
C MET A 75 7.76 1.59 -4.53
N GLU A 76 8.07 2.88 -4.75
CA GLU A 76 8.95 3.65 -3.85
C GLU A 76 8.40 3.68 -2.42
N ALA A 77 7.10 3.94 -2.26
CA ALA A 77 6.44 3.96 -0.95
C ALA A 77 6.47 2.60 -0.27
N LEU A 78 6.21 1.52 -1.01
CA LEU A 78 6.29 0.14 -0.49
C LEU A 78 7.67 -0.18 0.06
N VAL A 79 8.73 0.17 -0.67
CA VAL A 79 10.11 -0.06 -0.23
C VAL A 79 10.45 0.81 0.99
N LEU A 80 10.03 2.08 1.03
CA LEU A 80 10.22 2.95 2.19
C LEU A 80 9.53 2.40 3.45
N CYS A 81 8.30 1.89 3.33
CA CYS A 81 7.58 1.24 4.42
C CYS A 81 8.30 -0.03 4.89
N SER A 82 8.82 -0.84 3.95
CA SER A 82 9.58 -2.04 4.26
C SER A 82 10.88 -1.73 4.99
N GLN A 83 11.63 -0.73 4.55
CA GLN A 83 12.83 -0.25 5.24
C GLN A 83 12.51 0.25 6.64
N ALA A 84 11.41 1.01 6.81
CA ALA A 84 10.98 1.47 8.12
C ALA A 84 10.70 0.29 9.07
N GLY A 85 10.12 -0.80 8.55
CA GLY A 85 9.88 -2.03 9.30
C GLY A 85 11.14 -2.76 9.73
N VAL A 86 12.16 -2.78 8.87
CA VAL A 86 13.44 -3.45 9.13
C VAL A 86 14.31 -2.63 10.09
N ASP A 87 14.43 -1.32 9.87
CA ASP A 87 15.31 -0.45 10.64
C ASP A 87 14.82 -0.22 12.07
N GLY A 88 13.52 -0.04 12.23
CA GLY A 88 12.91 0.33 13.50
C GLY A 88 13.40 1.70 14.02
N GLY A 89 12.98 2.05 15.24
CA GLY A 89 13.47 3.23 15.94
C GLY A 89 13.16 4.57 15.25
N LEU A 90 13.93 5.61 15.60
CA LEU A 90 13.74 6.97 15.08
C LEU A 90 13.97 7.07 13.56
N GLY A 91 14.87 6.24 13.00
CA GLY A 91 15.12 6.18 11.56
C GLY A 91 13.88 5.81 10.72
N ALA A 92 13.03 4.94 11.28
CA ALA A 92 11.76 4.56 10.63
C ALA A 92 10.80 5.74 10.44
N LEU A 93 10.76 6.71 11.38
CA LEU A 93 9.85 7.85 11.30
C LEU A 93 10.10 8.73 10.07
N GLY A 94 11.37 8.93 9.71
CA GLY A 94 11.73 9.67 8.49
C GLY A 94 11.22 8.96 7.23
N LYS A 95 11.38 7.63 7.18
CA LYS A 95 10.97 6.80 6.04
C LYS A 95 9.46 6.75 5.87
N VAL A 96 8.69 6.58 6.96
CA VAL A 96 7.21 6.58 6.86
C VAL A 96 6.65 7.97 6.51
N LYS A 97 7.29 9.06 6.93
CA LYS A 97 6.94 10.42 6.49
C LYS A 97 7.17 10.59 4.98
N ALA A 98 8.34 10.16 4.49
CA ALA A 98 8.65 10.17 3.06
C ALA A 98 7.64 9.30 2.27
N ALA A 99 7.33 8.09 2.75
CA ALA A 99 6.33 7.22 2.13
C ALA A 99 4.96 7.91 2.03
N ARG A 100 4.50 8.60 3.08
CA ARG A 100 3.24 9.36 3.04
C ARG A 100 3.24 10.44 1.95
N GLU A 101 4.32 11.19 1.81
CA GLU A 101 4.44 12.24 0.78
C GLU A 101 4.40 11.64 -0.63
N VAL A 102 5.12 10.53 -0.84
CA VAL A 102 5.14 9.81 -2.11
C VAL A 102 3.76 9.24 -2.44
N LEU A 103 3.05 8.67 -1.46
CA LEU A 103 1.68 8.15 -1.63
C LEU A 103 0.67 9.25 -1.97
N ASN A 104 0.75 10.41 -1.33
CA ASN A 104 -0.10 11.54 -1.68
C ASN A 104 0.16 12.03 -3.10
N ARG A 105 1.39 12.01 -3.55
CA ARG A 105 1.73 12.32 -4.94
C ARG A 105 1.17 11.25 -5.90
N ALA A 106 1.26 9.97 -5.55
CA ALA A 106 0.66 8.89 -6.36
C ALA A 106 -0.85 9.10 -6.52
N ILE A 107 -1.58 9.41 -5.43
CA ILE A 107 -3.02 9.73 -5.49
C ILE A 107 -3.32 10.93 -6.39
N SER A 108 -2.44 11.95 -6.41
CA SER A 108 -2.64 13.11 -7.27
C SER A 108 -2.47 12.82 -8.76
N LEU A 109 -1.73 11.77 -9.12
CA LEU A 109 -1.53 11.32 -10.50
C LEU A 109 -2.63 10.34 -10.92
N ASP A 110 -2.77 9.24 -10.20
CA ASP A 110 -3.83 8.26 -10.37
C ASP A 110 -4.24 7.67 -9.00
N PRO A 111 -5.40 8.07 -8.48
CA PRO A 111 -5.88 7.57 -7.18
C PRO A 111 -6.27 6.08 -7.19
N LEU A 112 -6.45 5.49 -8.37
CA LEU A 112 -6.89 4.10 -8.51
C LEU A 112 -5.78 3.15 -9.00
N ALA A 113 -4.57 3.66 -9.23
CA ALA A 113 -3.44 2.85 -9.64
C ALA A 113 -3.22 1.65 -8.71
N MET A 114 -2.89 0.50 -9.29
CA MET A 114 -2.66 -0.77 -8.58
C MET A 114 -3.78 -1.06 -7.57
N GLU A 115 -5.02 -1.02 -8.03
CA GLU A 115 -6.24 -1.34 -7.25
C GLU A 115 -6.38 -0.47 -5.98
N GLY A 116 -6.04 0.83 -6.09
CA GLY A 116 -6.16 1.77 -4.98
C GLY A 116 -5.16 1.55 -3.85
N SER A 117 -4.02 0.92 -4.15
CA SER A 117 -2.96 0.58 -3.18
C SER A 117 -2.49 1.79 -2.36
N ALA A 118 -2.50 3.01 -2.94
CA ALA A 118 -2.13 4.22 -2.20
C ALA A 118 -3.04 4.45 -0.98
N TYR A 119 -4.35 4.25 -1.14
CA TYR A 119 -5.32 4.40 -0.05
C TYR A 119 -5.12 3.33 1.03
N VAL A 120 -4.91 2.08 0.63
CA VAL A 120 -4.63 0.98 1.56
C VAL A 120 -3.35 1.27 2.36
N MET A 121 -2.28 1.68 1.69
CA MET A 121 -1.00 1.97 2.33
C MET A 121 -1.10 3.18 3.28
N LEU A 122 -1.76 4.26 2.88
CA LEU A 122 -1.99 5.42 3.76
C LEU A 122 -2.83 5.04 4.97
N GLY A 123 -3.94 4.35 4.77
CA GLY A 123 -4.76 3.85 5.87
C GLY A 123 -3.94 3.04 6.86
N ASN A 124 -3.11 2.12 6.36
CA ASN A 124 -2.22 1.29 7.16
C ASN A 124 -1.21 2.13 7.96
N LEU A 125 -0.58 3.13 7.35
CA LEU A 125 0.34 4.03 8.04
C LEU A 125 -0.36 4.80 9.15
N TYR A 126 -1.56 5.34 8.89
CA TYR A 126 -2.28 6.17 9.86
C TYR A 126 -2.71 5.42 11.12
N TYR A 127 -3.16 4.18 11.06
CA TYR A 127 -3.56 3.45 12.27
C TYR A 127 -2.41 2.70 12.96
N ARG A 128 -1.30 2.45 12.23
CA ARG A 128 -0.16 1.72 12.82
C ARG A 128 0.89 2.63 13.44
N LEU A 129 0.88 3.91 13.15
CA LEU A 129 1.82 4.87 13.69
C LEU A 129 1.24 5.60 14.90
N PRO A 130 2.07 6.06 15.84
CA PRO A 130 1.58 6.91 16.92
C PRO A 130 1.11 8.25 16.37
N GLY A 131 0.15 8.85 17.06
CA GLY A 131 -0.28 10.22 16.81
C GLY A 131 0.76 11.25 17.20
N TRP A 132 0.36 12.53 17.01
CA TRP A 132 1.16 13.66 17.47
C TRP A 132 1.40 13.58 18.99
N PRO A 133 2.58 13.96 19.54
CA PRO A 133 3.70 14.65 18.84
C PRO A 133 4.73 13.70 18.19
N LEU A 134 4.61 12.40 18.34
CA LEU A 134 5.62 11.44 17.90
C LEU A 134 5.61 11.23 16.38
N SER A 135 4.42 11.08 15.81
CA SER A 135 4.23 10.89 14.37
C SER A 135 2.89 11.47 13.93
N PHE A 136 2.33 10.94 12.84
CA PHE A 136 1.12 11.44 12.20
C PHE A 136 -0.06 10.44 12.27
N GLY A 137 0.00 9.43 13.15
CA GLY A 137 -1.08 8.45 13.30
C GLY A 137 -2.41 9.12 13.63
N ASP A 138 -3.49 8.65 12.98
CA ASP A 138 -4.84 9.17 13.11
C ASP A 138 -5.85 8.12 12.65
N ASP A 139 -6.61 7.54 13.58
CA ASP A 139 -7.57 6.47 13.29
C ASP A 139 -8.74 6.95 12.42
N ASN A 140 -9.12 8.22 12.49
CA ASN A 140 -10.19 8.77 11.64
C ASN A 140 -9.72 8.87 10.19
N LEU A 141 -8.50 9.34 9.95
CA LEU A 141 -7.90 9.38 8.63
C LEU A 141 -7.65 7.95 8.11
N ALA A 142 -7.19 7.03 8.95
CA ALA A 142 -7.04 5.63 8.60
C ALA A 142 -8.35 5.04 8.07
N ARG A 143 -9.44 5.23 8.81
CA ARG A 143 -10.78 4.79 8.42
C ARG A 143 -11.19 5.37 7.07
N GLN A 144 -11.04 6.69 6.88
CA GLN A 144 -11.41 7.35 5.62
C GLN A 144 -10.66 6.80 4.42
N TYR A 145 -9.34 6.57 4.54
CA TYR A 145 -8.53 6.02 3.46
C TYR A 145 -8.93 4.57 3.14
N LEU A 146 -9.07 3.71 4.16
CA LEU A 146 -9.43 2.31 3.97
C LEU A 146 -10.85 2.15 3.41
N GLU A 147 -11.81 2.95 3.88
CA GLU A 147 -13.17 2.97 3.31
C GLU A 147 -13.18 3.50 1.88
N THR A 148 -12.27 4.40 1.53
CA THR A 148 -12.12 4.86 0.14
C THR A 148 -11.63 3.73 -0.75
N ALA A 149 -10.62 2.98 -0.32
CA ALA A 149 -10.16 1.79 -1.04
C ALA A 149 -11.30 0.77 -1.23
N LEU A 150 -12.05 0.45 -0.17
CA LEU A 150 -13.19 -0.47 -0.23
C LEU A 150 -14.32 -0.02 -1.16
N ARG A 151 -14.62 1.28 -1.24
CA ARG A 151 -15.65 1.78 -2.17
C ARG A 151 -15.29 1.51 -3.63
N HIS A 152 -14.01 1.60 -3.98
CA HIS A 152 -13.55 1.36 -5.34
C HIS A 152 -13.28 -0.12 -5.62
N TYR A 153 -12.77 -0.85 -4.63
CA TYR A 153 -12.34 -2.24 -4.75
C TYR A 153 -12.92 -3.11 -3.63
N PRO A 154 -14.25 -3.34 -3.62
CA PRO A 154 -14.94 -3.99 -2.50
C PRO A 154 -14.66 -5.49 -2.35
N ASN A 155 -14.07 -6.12 -3.35
CA ASN A 155 -13.87 -7.57 -3.39
C ASN A 155 -12.38 -7.98 -3.36
N GLU A 156 -11.44 -7.02 -3.32
CA GLU A 156 -10.02 -7.31 -3.34
C GLU A 156 -9.53 -7.82 -1.97
N LEU A 157 -8.53 -8.69 -2.01
CA LEU A 157 -7.90 -9.26 -0.81
C LEU A 157 -7.35 -8.15 0.10
N ASP A 158 -6.58 -7.23 -0.47
CA ASP A 158 -5.88 -6.18 0.29
C ASP A 158 -6.87 -5.24 0.98
N THR A 159 -7.86 -4.71 0.25
CA THR A 159 -8.82 -3.74 0.78
C THR A 159 -9.63 -4.31 1.94
N ASN A 160 -10.10 -5.56 1.79
CA ASN A 160 -10.88 -6.22 2.83
C ASN A 160 -10.02 -6.64 4.03
N TYR A 161 -8.81 -7.16 3.79
CA TYR A 161 -7.91 -7.53 4.88
C TYR A 161 -7.52 -6.32 5.73
N PHE A 162 -7.01 -5.25 5.11
CA PHE A 162 -6.51 -4.10 5.88
C PHE A 162 -7.62 -3.32 6.57
N TYR A 163 -8.83 -3.27 6.01
CA TYR A 163 -9.95 -2.69 6.73
C TYR A 163 -10.42 -3.59 7.88
N GLY A 164 -10.47 -4.89 7.69
CA GLY A 164 -10.78 -5.87 8.74
C GLY A 164 -9.74 -5.84 9.88
N ASP A 165 -8.45 -5.76 9.56
CA ASP A 165 -7.36 -5.64 10.52
C ASP A 165 -7.44 -4.31 11.32
N PHE A 166 -7.76 -3.21 10.64
CA PHE A 166 -8.04 -1.93 11.31
C PHE A 166 -9.22 -2.03 12.28
N LEU A 167 -10.35 -2.61 11.86
CA LEU A 167 -11.52 -2.79 12.73
C LEU A 167 -11.21 -3.69 13.94
N LEU A 168 -10.38 -4.72 13.74
CA LEU A 168 -9.90 -5.58 14.81
C LEU A 168 -9.10 -4.80 15.86
N GLU A 169 -8.18 -3.94 15.42
CA GLU A 169 -7.40 -3.03 16.29
C GLU A 169 -8.32 -2.04 17.05
N GLN A 170 -9.44 -1.61 16.44
CA GLN A 170 -10.44 -0.75 17.08
C GLN A 170 -11.39 -1.51 18.02
N GLY A 171 -11.28 -2.84 18.14
CA GLY A 171 -12.19 -3.67 18.94
C GLY A 171 -13.56 -3.87 18.31
N GLU A 172 -13.75 -3.54 17.04
CA GLU A 172 -14.99 -3.73 16.30
C GLU A 172 -15.07 -5.16 15.71
N PHE A 173 -14.95 -6.17 16.55
CA PHE A 173 -14.72 -7.58 16.18
C PHE A 173 -15.75 -8.15 15.20
N ASP A 174 -17.04 -7.91 15.43
CA ASP A 174 -18.11 -8.46 14.59
C ASP A 174 -18.05 -7.86 13.16
N LYS A 175 -17.69 -6.58 13.04
CA LYS A 175 -17.46 -5.96 11.74
C LYS A 175 -16.15 -6.43 11.13
N ALA A 176 -15.09 -6.59 11.91
CA ALA A 176 -13.81 -7.11 11.44
C ALA A 176 -14.00 -8.48 10.77
N LEU A 177 -14.77 -9.39 11.40
CA LEU A 177 -15.06 -10.71 10.82
C LEU A 177 -15.68 -10.62 9.42
N ILE A 178 -16.64 -9.72 9.20
CA ILE A 178 -17.28 -9.56 7.88
C ILE A 178 -16.25 -9.27 6.78
N TYR A 179 -15.31 -8.37 7.03
CA TYR A 179 -14.31 -7.98 6.02
C TYR A 179 -13.17 -9.00 5.93
N LEU A 180 -12.75 -9.60 7.03
CA LEU A 180 -11.75 -10.66 7.03
C LEU A 180 -12.27 -11.91 6.30
N GLU A 181 -13.53 -12.28 6.46
CA GLU A 181 -14.14 -13.39 5.74
C GLU A 181 -14.29 -13.09 4.23
N LYS A 182 -14.60 -11.84 3.84
CA LYS A 182 -14.55 -11.42 2.43
C LYS A 182 -13.12 -11.51 1.86
N ALA A 183 -12.12 -11.06 2.62
CA ALA A 183 -10.72 -11.21 2.23
C ALA A 183 -10.34 -12.69 2.05
N ASP A 184 -10.89 -13.59 2.87
CA ASP A 184 -10.62 -15.04 2.75
C ASP A 184 -11.20 -15.65 1.47
N GLN A 185 -12.31 -15.12 0.98
CA GLN A 185 -12.93 -15.55 -0.26
C GLN A 185 -12.29 -14.95 -1.52
N ALA A 186 -11.51 -13.87 -1.39
CA ALA A 186 -10.86 -13.24 -2.53
C ALA A 186 -9.84 -14.18 -3.20
N PRO A 187 -9.75 -14.19 -4.54
CA PRO A 187 -8.79 -15.03 -5.26
C PRO A 187 -7.35 -14.58 -5.03
N ILE A 188 -6.41 -15.50 -5.22
CA ILE A 188 -4.98 -15.20 -5.29
C ILE A 188 -4.67 -14.62 -6.68
N ARG A 189 -4.03 -13.46 -6.71
CA ARG A 189 -3.59 -12.80 -7.96
C ARG A 189 -2.29 -13.43 -8.44
N GLU A 190 -2.19 -13.78 -9.72
CA GLU A 190 -0.98 -14.42 -10.25
C GLU A 190 0.22 -13.46 -10.26
N ASP A 191 -0.01 -12.17 -10.51
CA ASP A 191 1.03 -11.11 -10.50
C ASP A 191 1.44 -10.64 -9.09
N ALA A 192 0.81 -11.16 -8.04
CA ALA A 192 1.12 -10.88 -6.63
C ALA A 192 1.13 -12.15 -5.76
N ARG A 193 1.24 -13.33 -6.39
CA ARG A 193 1.01 -14.64 -5.77
C ARG A 193 1.70 -14.82 -4.42
N LEU A 194 2.98 -14.49 -4.31
CA LEU A 194 3.72 -14.67 -3.05
C LEU A 194 3.18 -13.75 -1.96
N SER A 195 2.93 -12.49 -2.29
CA SER A 195 2.37 -11.50 -1.35
C SER A 195 0.97 -11.91 -0.87
N ASP A 196 0.11 -12.35 -1.80
CA ASP A 196 -1.25 -12.78 -1.49
C ASP A 196 -1.26 -14.02 -0.60
N LEU A 197 -0.40 -15.02 -0.88
CA LEU A 197 -0.27 -16.20 -0.03
C LEU A 197 0.20 -15.84 1.38
N LYS A 198 1.11 -14.88 1.52
CA LYS A 198 1.56 -14.39 2.82
C LYS A 198 0.46 -13.61 3.55
N LEU A 199 -0.27 -12.78 2.82
CA LEU A 199 -1.40 -12.05 3.38
C LEU A 199 -2.52 -13.00 3.85
N LYS A 200 -2.80 -14.08 3.11
CA LYS A 200 -3.74 -15.14 3.54
C LYS A 200 -3.30 -15.85 4.82
N GLN A 201 -2.00 -16.05 5.04
CA GLN A 201 -1.48 -16.58 6.31
C GLN A 201 -1.77 -15.63 7.49
N GLU A 202 -1.49 -14.32 7.30
CA GLU A 202 -1.79 -13.29 8.31
C GLU A 202 -3.31 -13.15 8.54
N LEU A 203 -4.10 -13.27 7.48
CA LEU A 203 -5.57 -13.27 7.55
C LEU A 203 -6.11 -14.39 8.43
N GLY A 204 -5.55 -15.62 8.35
CA GLY A 204 -5.93 -16.71 9.22
C GLY A 204 -5.73 -16.39 10.72
N LEU A 205 -4.63 -15.70 11.05
CA LEU A 205 -4.40 -15.23 12.42
C LEU A 205 -5.40 -14.14 12.83
N ALA A 206 -5.66 -13.17 11.94
CA ALA A 206 -6.62 -12.09 12.20
C ALA A 206 -8.06 -12.61 12.41
N LEU A 207 -8.48 -13.62 11.63
CA LEU A 207 -9.78 -14.28 11.82
C LEU A 207 -9.91 -14.95 13.19
N ASN A 208 -8.85 -15.61 13.66
CA ASN A 208 -8.85 -16.22 15.00
C ASN A 208 -8.93 -15.15 16.09
N ASP A 209 -8.10 -14.08 15.98
CA ASP A 209 -8.12 -12.97 16.93
C ASP A 209 -9.51 -12.30 16.97
N ALA A 210 -10.16 -12.09 15.84
CA ALA A 210 -11.50 -11.52 15.78
C ALA A 210 -12.55 -12.41 16.45
N ARG A 211 -12.51 -13.73 16.23
CA ARG A 211 -13.42 -14.71 16.85
C ARG A 211 -13.23 -14.78 18.36
N GLU A 212 -11.99 -14.70 18.82
CA GLU A 212 -11.64 -14.72 20.24
C GLU A 212 -11.79 -13.36 20.93
N LYS A 213 -12.20 -12.31 20.17
CA LYS A 213 -12.26 -10.90 20.61
C LYS A 213 -10.94 -10.42 21.22
N ASN A 214 -9.84 -10.80 20.59
CA ASN A 214 -8.49 -10.55 21.06
C ASN A 214 -7.85 -9.37 20.28
N THR A 215 -7.64 -8.23 20.97
CA THR A 215 -6.92 -7.06 20.41
C THR A 215 -5.40 -7.13 20.61
N ARG A 216 -4.88 -8.17 21.29
CA ARG A 216 -3.46 -8.28 21.67
C ARG A 216 -2.55 -8.64 20.52
N ARG A 217 -3.03 -8.63 19.29
CA ARG A 217 -2.14 -8.74 18.14
C ARG A 217 -1.12 -7.62 18.25
N ALA A 218 0.14 -7.99 18.54
CA ALA A 218 1.22 -7.03 18.56
C ALA A 218 1.28 -6.38 17.18
N SER A 219 0.69 -5.18 17.04
CA SER A 219 0.77 -4.42 15.82
C SER A 219 2.25 -4.28 15.44
N PHE A 220 2.55 -4.14 14.16
CA PHE A 220 3.90 -3.79 13.71
C PHE A 220 4.51 -2.71 14.59
N PHE A 221 3.69 -1.78 15.08
CA PHE A 221 4.13 -0.67 15.90
C PHE A 221 4.33 -1.02 17.37
N SER A 222 3.57 -1.92 17.97
CA SER A 222 3.85 -2.39 19.34
C SER A 222 5.16 -3.17 19.39
N ARG A 223 5.51 -3.93 18.34
CA ARG A 223 6.86 -4.51 18.18
C ARG A 223 7.94 -3.44 18.02
N PHE A 224 7.65 -2.37 17.30
CA PHE A 224 8.52 -1.21 17.15
C PHE A 224 8.75 -0.49 18.49
N LEU A 225 7.70 -0.19 19.25
CA LEU A 225 7.82 0.42 20.58
C LEU A 225 8.55 -0.50 21.58
N ALA A 226 8.33 -1.80 21.52
CA ALA A 226 9.07 -2.77 22.32
C ALA A 226 10.56 -2.77 21.96
N SER A 227 10.93 -2.57 20.69
CA SER A 227 12.31 -2.46 20.25
C SER A 227 13.01 -1.18 20.73
N LEU A 228 12.26 -0.10 20.97
CA LEU A 228 12.78 1.14 21.55
C LEU A 228 13.01 1.03 23.07
N LYS A 229 12.26 0.17 23.76
CA LYS A 229 12.33 -0.01 25.21
C LYS A 229 13.49 -0.93 25.64
N ASN A 230 14.00 -1.74 24.73
CA ASN A 230 15.08 -2.73 24.97
C ASN A 230 16.46 -2.25 24.48
N ARG A 231 16.62 -0.96 24.24
CA ARG A 231 17.88 -0.27 23.99
C ARG A 231 18.10 0.82 25.04
#